data_e1346c6856e246165ac93724e12ac370
#
_entry.id   e1346c6856e246165ac93724e12ac370
#
_cell.length_a   1.000
_cell.length_b   1.000
_cell.length_c   1.000
_cell.angle_alpha   90.00
_cell.angle_beta   90.00
_cell.angle_gamma   90.00
#
_symmetry.space_group_name_H-M   'P 1'
#
loop_
_entity.id
_entity.type
_entity.pdbx_description
1 polymer ?
#
loop_
_entity_poly.entity_id
_entity_poly.type
_entity_poly.pdbx_seq_one_letter_code
_entity_poly.pdbx_strand_id
1 'polypeptide(L)'
;MTRGHGYDRLKPLTTLQEVLEVATEFERTARDFYADLAPKVSKQIRYVVEELAEEEQQHFDLFKEMAKRQDLERVLQTEIERPVSDRKFSDCIHVPDLGDKPDDQTVLQYALMREHAAMEQYQALLNDTPAGPLRDLFEFLANEETKHKNELEALYYEIVHSGGV
;
A
#
# COMPACT_ATOMS: atom_id res chain seq x y z
N MET A 1 34.74 4.61 -9.84
CA MET A 1 33.88 5.77 -9.68
C MET A 1 32.59 5.38 -8.99
N THR A 2 32.42 5.90 -7.83
CA THR A 2 31.20 5.59 -7.09
C THR A 2 30.17 6.69 -7.35
N ARG A 3 29.08 6.30 -7.95
CA ARG A 3 27.97 7.21 -8.15
C ARG A 3 27.10 7.30 -6.92
N GLY A 4 27.27 6.35 -6.03
CA GLY A 4 26.64 6.36 -4.74
C GLY A 4 25.13 6.29 -4.78
N HIS A 5 24.55 6.25 -3.59
CA HIS A 5 23.11 6.18 -3.44
C HIS A 5 22.39 7.43 -3.94
N GLY A 6 23.04 8.58 -3.88
CA GLY A 6 22.47 9.82 -4.39
C GLY A 6 22.20 9.77 -5.88
N TYR A 7 23.14 9.21 -6.63
CA TYR A 7 22.95 9.04 -8.06
C TYR A 7 21.82 8.08 -8.38
N ASP A 8 21.76 6.96 -7.66
CA ASP A 8 20.72 5.96 -7.88
C ASP A 8 19.32 6.54 -7.59
N ARG A 9 19.21 7.43 -6.62
CA ARG A 9 17.95 8.10 -6.32
C ARG A 9 17.51 9.06 -7.42
N LEU A 10 18.45 9.52 -8.25
CA LEU A 10 18.15 10.44 -9.35
C LEU A 10 17.80 9.72 -10.64
N LYS A 11 17.92 8.40 -10.68
CA LYS A 11 17.55 7.63 -11.87
C LYS A 11 16.08 7.79 -12.17
N PRO A 12 15.73 8.19 -13.42
CA PRO A 12 14.32 8.33 -13.80
C PRO A 12 13.63 7.01 -14.08
N LEU A 13 14.40 5.93 -14.28
CA LEU A 13 13.87 4.61 -14.64
C LEU A 13 14.08 3.61 -13.52
N THR A 14 13.14 2.68 -13.42
CA THR A 14 13.21 1.53 -12.51
C THR A 14 12.69 0.30 -13.26
N THR A 15 12.96 -0.87 -12.74
CA THR A 15 12.38 -2.09 -13.31
C THR A 15 11.08 -2.45 -12.57
N LEU A 16 10.21 -3.18 -13.28
CA LEU A 16 8.99 -3.68 -12.64
C LEU A 16 9.31 -4.62 -11.48
N GLN A 17 10.43 -5.33 -11.54
CA GLN A 17 10.88 -6.18 -10.44
C GLN A 17 11.15 -5.36 -9.17
N GLU A 18 11.87 -4.25 -9.31
CA GLU A 18 12.16 -3.37 -8.18
C GLU A 18 10.87 -2.78 -7.60
N VAL A 19 9.95 -2.38 -8.48
CA VAL A 19 8.64 -1.87 -8.06
C VAL A 19 7.87 -2.94 -7.30
N LEU A 20 7.87 -4.18 -7.80
CA LEU A 20 7.18 -5.29 -7.15
C LEU A 20 7.74 -5.56 -5.75
N GLU A 21 9.07 -5.47 -5.60
CA GLU A 21 9.72 -5.65 -4.30
C GLU A 21 9.28 -4.57 -3.30
N VAL A 22 9.25 -3.31 -3.73
CA VAL A 22 8.83 -2.20 -2.88
C VAL A 22 7.35 -2.34 -2.50
N ALA A 23 6.51 -2.69 -3.48
CA ALA A 23 5.07 -2.88 -3.22
C ALA A 23 4.83 -4.05 -2.26
N THR A 24 5.58 -5.15 -2.42
CA THR A 24 5.49 -6.30 -1.52
C THR A 24 5.82 -5.90 -0.09
N GLU A 25 6.88 -5.11 0.09
CA GLU A 25 7.27 -4.61 1.41
C GLU A 25 6.23 -3.67 1.99
N PHE A 26 5.63 -2.84 1.16
CA PHE A 26 4.55 -1.93 1.57
C PHE A 26 3.35 -2.73 2.12
N GLU A 27 2.95 -3.79 1.42
CA GLU A 27 1.82 -4.63 1.85
C GLU A 27 2.15 -5.38 3.14
N ARG A 28 3.38 -5.92 3.26
CA ARG A 28 3.82 -6.59 4.47
C ARG A 28 3.78 -5.65 5.67
N THR A 29 4.30 -4.45 5.49
CA THR A 29 4.34 -3.44 6.55
C THR A 29 2.92 -3.05 6.97
N ALA A 30 2.02 -2.88 6.00
CA ALA A 30 0.63 -2.55 6.28
C ALA A 30 -0.05 -3.67 7.06
N ARG A 31 0.14 -4.91 6.64
CA ARG A 31 -0.41 -6.07 7.34
C ARG A 31 0.02 -6.10 8.80
N ASP A 32 1.32 -5.97 9.04
CA ASP A 32 1.86 -6.02 10.40
C ASP A 32 1.35 -4.85 11.23
N PHE A 33 1.28 -3.68 10.64
CA PHE A 33 0.80 -2.48 11.32
C PHE A 33 -0.66 -2.65 11.77
N TYR A 34 -1.53 -3.08 10.87
CA TYR A 34 -2.94 -3.26 11.22
C TYR A 34 -3.14 -4.41 12.20
N ALA A 35 -2.38 -5.50 12.09
CA ALA A 35 -2.47 -6.61 13.02
C ALA A 35 -2.08 -6.20 14.43
N ASP A 36 -1.01 -5.41 14.57
CA ASP A 36 -0.56 -4.91 15.86
C ASP A 36 -1.53 -3.89 16.45
N LEU A 37 -2.19 -3.13 15.58
CA LEU A 37 -3.06 -2.05 15.98
C LEU A 37 -4.45 -2.55 16.42
N ALA A 38 -4.94 -3.62 15.82
CA ALA A 38 -6.31 -4.10 16.05
C ALA A 38 -6.68 -4.26 17.52
N PRO A 39 -5.86 -4.90 18.38
CA PRO A 39 -6.23 -5.04 19.79
C PRO A 39 -6.14 -3.73 20.59
N LYS A 40 -5.51 -2.70 20.03
CA LYS A 40 -5.30 -1.42 20.72
C LYS A 40 -6.39 -0.40 20.44
N VAL A 41 -7.16 -0.58 19.37
CA VAL A 41 -8.19 0.38 18.99
C VAL A 41 -9.50 0.07 19.69
N SER A 42 -10.43 1.03 19.65
CA SER A 42 -11.75 0.85 20.24
C SER A 42 -12.51 -0.26 19.52
N LYS A 43 -13.51 -0.80 20.20
CA LYS A 43 -14.37 -1.83 19.60
C LYS A 43 -15.11 -1.31 18.36
N GLN A 44 -15.36 -0.01 18.30
CA GLN A 44 -16.11 0.61 17.22
C GLN A 44 -15.41 0.46 15.87
N ILE A 45 -14.06 0.51 15.84
CA ILE A 45 -13.31 0.42 14.59
C ILE A 45 -12.46 -0.86 14.47
N ARG A 46 -12.46 -1.69 15.49
CA ARG A 46 -11.62 -2.89 15.51
C ARG A 46 -11.86 -3.81 14.32
N TYR A 47 -13.13 -4.02 13.97
CA TYR A 47 -13.47 -4.90 12.86
C TYR A 47 -12.86 -4.42 11.54
N VAL A 48 -12.82 -3.11 11.32
CA VAL A 48 -12.23 -2.54 10.10
C VAL A 48 -10.72 -2.77 10.08
N VAL A 49 -10.06 -2.55 11.22
CA VAL A 49 -8.61 -2.74 11.32
C VAL A 49 -8.25 -4.22 11.12
N GLU A 50 -9.04 -5.12 11.67
CA GLU A 50 -8.83 -6.56 11.45
C GLU A 50 -9.03 -6.96 9.99
N GLU A 51 -10.06 -6.43 9.33
CA GLU A 51 -10.29 -6.66 7.90
C GLU A 51 -9.13 -6.14 7.07
N LEU A 52 -8.62 -4.96 7.38
CA LEU A 52 -7.49 -4.39 6.66
C LEU A 52 -6.25 -5.27 6.81
N ALA A 53 -5.99 -5.78 8.02
CA ALA A 53 -4.86 -6.68 8.25
C ALA A 53 -4.98 -7.93 7.39
N GLU A 54 -6.17 -8.53 7.31
CA GLU A 54 -6.41 -9.72 6.52
C GLU A 54 -6.27 -9.46 5.03
N GLU A 55 -6.82 -8.35 4.55
CA GLU A 55 -6.74 -7.97 3.14
C GLU A 55 -5.30 -7.69 2.71
N GLU A 56 -4.53 -7.00 3.56
CA GLU A 56 -3.12 -6.74 3.27
C GLU A 56 -2.30 -8.03 3.25
N GLN A 57 -2.67 -9.02 4.07
CA GLN A 57 -2.05 -10.35 4.00
C GLN A 57 -2.32 -11.00 2.65
N GLN A 58 -3.54 -10.91 2.15
CA GLN A 58 -3.91 -11.46 0.85
C GLN A 58 -3.14 -10.77 -0.29
N HIS A 59 -3.02 -9.45 -0.22
CA HIS A 59 -2.25 -8.68 -1.21
C HIS A 59 -0.78 -9.09 -1.20
N PHE A 60 -0.21 -9.23 -0.01
CA PHE A 60 1.17 -9.67 0.16
C PHE A 60 1.37 -11.06 -0.47
N ASP A 61 0.46 -11.99 -0.24
CA ASP A 61 0.53 -13.33 -0.80
C ASP A 61 0.45 -13.30 -2.32
N LEU A 62 -0.42 -12.45 -2.89
CA LEU A 62 -0.54 -12.29 -4.33
C LEU A 62 0.77 -11.79 -4.94
N PHE A 63 1.42 -10.82 -4.32
CA PHE A 63 2.70 -10.31 -4.81
C PHE A 63 3.78 -11.38 -4.73
N LYS A 64 3.82 -12.17 -3.66
CA LYS A 64 4.79 -13.25 -3.52
C LYS A 64 4.60 -14.32 -4.60
N GLU A 65 3.35 -14.68 -4.89
CA GLU A 65 3.06 -15.62 -5.94
C GLU A 65 3.48 -15.06 -7.31
N MET A 66 3.20 -13.79 -7.55
CA MET A 66 3.57 -13.13 -8.80
C MET A 66 5.07 -13.14 -9.00
N ALA A 67 5.84 -12.88 -7.94
CA ALA A 67 7.30 -12.84 -8.02
C ALA A 67 7.92 -14.20 -8.34
N LYS A 68 7.23 -15.30 -8.05
CA LYS A 68 7.71 -16.66 -8.31
C LYS A 68 7.39 -17.16 -9.70
N ARG A 69 6.55 -16.47 -10.46
CA ARG A 69 6.11 -16.91 -11.76
C ARG A 69 7.24 -16.80 -12.78
N GLN A 70 7.57 -17.92 -13.42
CA GLN A 70 8.62 -17.97 -14.43
C GLN A 70 8.21 -17.25 -15.72
N ASP A 71 6.93 -17.24 -16.02
CA ASP A 71 6.41 -16.56 -17.23
C ASP A 71 6.50 -15.04 -17.15
N LEU A 72 6.76 -14.48 -15.96
CA LEU A 72 6.91 -13.04 -15.76
C LEU A 72 8.36 -12.57 -15.69
N GLU A 73 9.33 -13.49 -15.76
CA GLU A 73 10.73 -13.15 -15.63
C GLU A 73 11.15 -12.02 -16.57
N ARG A 74 10.72 -12.12 -17.83
CA ARG A 74 11.05 -11.11 -18.83
C ARG A 74 10.34 -9.78 -18.56
N VAL A 75 9.05 -9.83 -18.23
CA VAL A 75 8.26 -8.62 -17.93
C VAL A 75 8.82 -7.88 -16.74
N LEU A 76 9.32 -8.60 -15.74
CA LEU A 76 9.87 -7.98 -14.52
C LEU A 76 11.14 -7.19 -14.81
N GLN A 77 11.83 -7.44 -15.94
CA GLN A 77 13.00 -6.67 -16.34
C GLN A 77 12.64 -5.41 -17.15
N THR A 78 11.36 -5.19 -17.42
CA THR A 78 10.90 -4.01 -18.15
C THR A 78 11.21 -2.76 -17.34
N GLU A 79 11.86 -1.79 -18.00
CA GLU A 79 12.13 -0.49 -17.39
C GLU A 79 10.92 0.43 -17.61
N ILE A 80 10.51 1.10 -16.56
CA ILE A 80 9.45 2.09 -16.60
C ILE A 80 9.95 3.38 -15.96
N GLU A 81 9.27 4.48 -16.23
CA GLU A 81 9.58 5.72 -15.54
C GLU A 81 9.23 5.54 -14.07
N ARG A 82 10.12 6.02 -13.20
CA ARG A 82 9.86 5.96 -11.77
C ARG A 82 8.62 6.80 -11.46
N PRO A 83 7.58 6.21 -10.89
CA PRO A 83 6.36 6.96 -10.60
C PRO A 83 6.63 8.14 -9.68
N VAL A 84 5.98 9.26 -9.96
CA VAL A 84 6.09 10.45 -9.11
C VAL A 84 5.68 10.14 -7.68
N SER A 85 4.71 9.24 -7.52
CA SER A 85 4.18 8.83 -6.22
C SER A 85 4.99 7.73 -5.53
N ASP A 86 6.15 7.31 -6.10
CA ASP A 86 6.98 6.26 -5.51
C ASP A 86 7.36 6.58 -4.06
N ARG A 87 7.58 7.85 -3.76
CA ARG A 87 7.90 8.29 -2.39
C ARG A 87 6.79 7.95 -1.39
N LYS A 88 5.55 7.88 -1.84
CA LYS A 88 4.42 7.56 -0.96
C LYS A 88 4.51 6.15 -0.40
N PHE A 89 4.95 5.19 -1.21
CA PHE A 89 5.22 3.85 -0.71
C PHE A 89 6.34 3.86 0.31
N SER A 90 7.45 4.50 -0.03
CA SER A 90 8.62 4.58 0.85
C SER A 90 8.27 5.25 2.18
N ASP A 91 7.50 6.33 2.12
CA ASP A 91 7.09 7.05 3.32
C ASP A 91 6.16 6.21 4.20
N CYS A 92 5.29 5.40 3.58
CA CYS A 92 4.34 4.59 4.30
C CYS A 92 4.94 3.29 4.86
N ILE A 93 6.15 2.92 4.46
CA ILE A 93 6.86 1.77 5.02
C ILE A 93 7.25 2.05 6.48
N HIS A 94 7.55 3.32 6.79
CA HIS A 94 7.87 3.73 8.15
C HIS A 94 6.56 4.01 8.89
N VAL A 95 6.24 3.16 9.87
CA VAL A 95 5.01 3.31 10.63
C VAL A 95 5.26 4.14 11.88
N PRO A 96 4.33 5.03 12.23
CA PRO A 96 4.45 5.81 13.46
C PRO A 96 4.09 4.97 14.67
N ASP A 97 4.57 5.39 15.83
CA ASP A 97 4.12 4.83 17.10
C ASP A 97 2.88 5.60 17.52
N LEU A 98 1.73 4.96 17.47
CA LEU A 98 0.46 5.57 17.87
C LEU A 98 0.11 5.34 19.34
N GLY A 99 1.02 4.71 20.09
CA GLY A 99 0.81 4.44 21.51
C GLY A 99 -0.07 3.22 21.78
N ASP A 100 -0.34 2.96 23.04
CA ASP A 100 -1.10 1.79 23.47
C ASP A 100 -2.61 1.95 23.33
N LYS A 101 -3.09 3.19 23.30
CA LYS A 101 -4.51 3.50 23.18
C LYS A 101 -4.70 4.63 22.16
N PRO A 102 -4.48 4.31 20.88
CA PRO A 102 -4.61 5.32 19.85
C PRO A 102 -6.04 5.79 19.69
N ASP A 103 -6.20 7.06 19.40
CA ASP A 103 -7.49 7.67 19.12
C ASP A 103 -8.03 7.16 17.77
N ASP A 104 -9.33 6.83 17.71
CA ASP A 104 -9.96 6.31 16.50
C ASP A 104 -9.76 7.23 15.29
N GLN A 105 -9.93 8.53 15.51
CA GLN A 105 -9.77 9.50 14.43
C GLN A 105 -8.36 9.48 13.85
N THR A 106 -7.35 9.43 14.72
CA THR A 106 -5.94 9.37 14.30
C THR A 106 -5.66 8.09 13.52
N VAL A 107 -6.17 6.96 14.00
CA VAL A 107 -6.00 5.66 13.32
C VAL A 107 -6.62 5.70 11.93
N LEU A 108 -7.84 6.19 11.83
CA LEU A 108 -8.54 6.24 10.54
C LEU A 108 -7.88 7.22 9.57
N GLN A 109 -7.38 8.35 10.06
CA GLN A 109 -6.62 9.29 9.23
C GLN A 109 -5.38 8.63 8.63
N TYR A 110 -4.65 7.88 9.46
CA TYR A 110 -3.45 7.20 9.01
C TYR A 110 -3.80 6.10 7.99
N ALA A 111 -4.84 5.31 8.27
CA ALA A 111 -5.29 4.29 7.34
C ALA A 111 -5.70 4.89 6.00
N LEU A 112 -6.45 6.00 6.02
CA LEU A 112 -6.85 6.71 4.81
C LEU A 112 -5.64 7.15 3.98
N MET A 113 -4.62 7.69 4.64
CA MET A 113 -3.40 8.11 3.96
C MET A 113 -2.74 6.93 3.24
N ARG A 114 -2.64 5.78 3.91
CA ARG A 114 -2.02 4.60 3.32
C ARG A 114 -2.80 4.06 2.14
N GLU A 115 -4.11 3.93 2.29
CA GLU A 115 -4.96 3.40 1.23
C GLU A 115 -5.00 4.33 0.02
N HIS A 116 -5.01 5.64 0.26
CA HIS A 116 -4.95 6.62 -0.82
C HIS A 116 -3.60 6.55 -1.56
N ALA A 117 -2.50 6.45 -0.83
CA ALA A 117 -1.16 6.33 -1.42
C ALA A 117 -1.06 5.06 -2.27
N ALA A 118 -1.58 3.94 -1.77
CA ALA A 118 -1.59 2.68 -2.49
C ALA A 118 -2.44 2.77 -3.77
N MET A 119 -3.63 3.34 -3.67
CA MET A 119 -4.52 3.53 -4.82
C MET A 119 -3.82 4.32 -5.92
N GLU A 120 -3.25 5.47 -5.59
CA GLU A 120 -2.56 6.30 -6.58
C GLU A 120 -1.38 5.57 -7.22
N GLN A 121 -0.62 4.85 -6.41
CA GLN A 121 0.56 4.14 -6.89
C GLN A 121 0.17 3.01 -7.85
N TYR A 122 -0.81 2.20 -7.48
CA TYR A 122 -1.24 1.11 -8.34
C TYR A 122 -1.88 1.61 -9.63
N GLN A 123 -2.61 2.73 -9.59
CA GLN A 123 -3.16 3.33 -10.79
C GLN A 123 -2.05 3.81 -11.75
N ALA A 124 -1.01 4.42 -11.20
CA ALA A 124 0.12 4.85 -11.99
C ALA A 124 0.84 3.66 -12.62
N LEU A 125 1.07 2.60 -11.86
CA LEU A 125 1.74 1.39 -12.34
C LEU A 125 0.92 0.66 -13.40
N LEU A 126 -0.40 0.68 -13.27
CA LEU A 126 -1.30 0.08 -14.25
C LEU A 126 -1.05 0.65 -15.65
N ASN A 127 -0.88 1.96 -15.74
CA ASN A 127 -0.68 2.64 -17.03
C ASN A 127 0.68 2.32 -17.66
N ASP A 128 1.68 2.00 -16.86
CA ASP A 128 3.05 1.80 -17.31
C ASP A 128 3.43 0.33 -17.49
N THR A 129 2.57 -0.59 -17.07
CA THR A 129 2.85 -2.02 -17.13
C THR A 129 2.26 -2.63 -18.39
N PRO A 130 3.03 -3.44 -19.15
CA PRO A 130 2.51 -4.13 -20.32
C PRO A 130 1.34 -5.05 -19.97
N ALA A 131 0.43 -5.23 -20.92
CA ALA A 131 -0.73 -6.11 -20.75
C ALA A 131 -0.27 -7.52 -20.33
N GLY A 132 -0.95 -8.08 -19.34
CA GLY A 132 -0.65 -9.41 -18.81
C GLY A 132 -0.99 -9.53 -17.34
N PRO A 133 -0.57 -10.64 -16.70
CA PRO A 133 -0.94 -10.92 -15.31
C PRO A 133 -0.52 -9.86 -14.31
N LEU A 134 0.65 -9.25 -14.50
CA LEU A 134 1.13 -8.22 -13.56
C LEU A 134 0.28 -6.96 -13.66
N ARG A 135 -0.07 -6.54 -14.88
CA ARG A 135 -0.97 -5.40 -15.07
C ARG A 135 -2.34 -5.68 -14.47
N ASP A 136 -2.85 -6.88 -14.67
CA ASP A 136 -4.14 -7.30 -14.13
C ASP A 136 -4.12 -7.24 -12.60
N LEU A 137 -3.01 -7.61 -11.97
CA LEU A 137 -2.85 -7.52 -10.53
C LEU A 137 -2.89 -6.07 -10.07
N PHE A 138 -2.17 -5.16 -10.75
CA PHE A 138 -2.19 -3.75 -10.38
C PHE A 138 -3.59 -3.15 -10.54
N GLU A 139 -4.33 -3.54 -11.57
CA GLU A 139 -5.71 -3.09 -11.74
C GLU A 139 -6.60 -3.57 -10.61
N PHE A 140 -6.48 -4.85 -10.25
CA PHE A 140 -7.22 -5.42 -9.12
C PHE A 140 -6.92 -4.66 -7.83
N LEU A 141 -5.64 -4.42 -7.54
CA LEU A 141 -5.24 -3.72 -6.33
C LEU A 141 -5.68 -2.26 -6.32
N ALA A 142 -5.59 -1.57 -7.46
CA ALA A 142 -6.08 -0.20 -7.55
C ALA A 142 -7.56 -0.11 -7.20
N ASN A 143 -8.35 -1.07 -7.68
CA ASN A 143 -9.78 -1.13 -7.38
C ASN A 143 -10.04 -1.49 -5.92
N GLU A 144 -9.27 -2.42 -5.35
CA GLU A 144 -9.41 -2.80 -3.94
C GLU A 144 -9.06 -1.63 -3.02
N GLU A 145 -7.96 -0.95 -3.31
CA GLU A 145 -7.55 0.20 -2.49
C GLU A 145 -8.54 1.35 -2.58
N THR A 146 -9.15 1.55 -3.76
CA THR A 146 -10.21 2.56 -3.92
C THR A 146 -11.40 2.22 -3.04
N LYS A 147 -11.79 0.95 -3.01
CA LYS A 147 -12.90 0.46 -2.19
C LYS A 147 -12.61 0.68 -0.71
N HIS A 148 -11.42 0.30 -0.25
CA HIS A 148 -11.01 0.49 1.15
C HIS A 148 -11.01 1.97 1.52
N LYS A 149 -10.46 2.80 0.65
CA LYS A 149 -10.42 4.24 0.87
C LYS A 149 -11.83 4.80 1.07
N ASN A 150 -12.78 4.41 0.22
CA ASN A 150 -14.15 4.88 0.31
C ASN A 150 -14.84 4.41 1.59
N GLU A 151 -14.60 3.17 1.99
CA GLU A 151 -15.16 2.62 3.23
C GLU A 151 -14.58 3.36 4.45
N LEU A 152 -13.28 3.63 4.45
CA LEU A 152 -12.62 4.36 5.52
C LEU A 152 -13.09 5.81 5.60
N GLU A 153 -13.29 6.46 4.46
CA GLU A 153 -13.82 7.82 4.43
C GLU A 153 -15.20 7.89 5.06
N ALA A 154 -16.08 6.95 4.72
CA ALA A 154 -17.43 6.90 5.27
C ALA A 154 -17.39 6.69 6.78
N LEU A 155 -16.55 5.78 7.25
CA LEU A 155 -16.39 5.50 8.67
C LEU A 155 -15.81 6.70 9.42
N TYR A 156 -14.76 7.30 8.85
CA TYR A 156 -14.13 8.49 9.43
C TYR A 156 -15.14 9.61 9.59
N TYR A 157 -15.93 9.86 8.56
CA TYR A 157 -16.95 10.89 8.57
C TYR A 157 -17.98 10.64 9.66
N GLU A 158 -18.46 9.39 9.77
CA GLU A 158 -19.41 8.98 10.78
C GLU A 158 -18.87 9.22 12.19
N ILE A 159 -17.63 8.82 12.46
CA ILE A 159 -17.00 8.95 13.77
C ILE A 159 -16.78 10.41 14.14
N VAL A 160 -16.30 11.23 13.20
CA VAL A 160 -16.06 12.65 13.45
C VAL A 160 -17.37 13.36 13.77
N HIS A 161 -18.43 13.06 13.03
CA HIS A 161 -19.73 13.71 13.27
C HIS A 161 -20.40 13.24 14.56
N SER A 162 -20.34 11.94 14.87
CA SER A 162 -20.94 11.45 16.10
C SER A 162 -20.12 11.84 17.33
N GLY A 163 -18.78 11.94 17.20
CA GLY A 163 -17.90 12.36 18.28
C GLY A 163 -17.91 13.87 18.51
N GLY A 164 -18.37 14.65 17.55
CA GLY A 164 -18.39 16.09 17.61
C GLY A 164 -19.62 16.69 18.30
N VAL A 165 -20.47 15.86 18.80
CA VAL A 165 -21.69 16.30 19.48
C VAL A 165 -21.40 16.84 20.87
#